data_e36a454634596761aa992187f0190484
#
_entry.id   e36a454634596761aa992187f0190484
#
_cell.length_a   1.000
_cell.length_b   1.000
_cell.length_c   1.000
_cell.angle_alpha   90.00
_cell.angle_beta   90.00
_cell.angle_gamma   90.00
#
_symmetry.space_group_name_H-M   'P 1'
#
loop_
_entity.id
_entity.type
_entity.pdbx_description
1 polymer ?
#
loop_
_entity_poly.entity_id
_entity_poly.type
_entity_poly.pdbx_seq_one_letter_code
_entity_poly.pdbx_strand_id
1 'polypeptide(L)'
;DMSLTENAMLTGSVREKLEKNGFLNWSATKEFAERVIKDFDVRTPGPENAARSLSGGNLQKFVIGREVLQNPDVLVVNQPTWGVDASAAASIRQSLLDLAAKGAAIICISQDLDELMEISDSFAALNEGRLSAPRPAAGLSVEEIGLMMGGAHGMEVAHG
;
A
#
# COMPACT_ATOMS: atom_id res chain seq x y z
N ASP A 1 5.84 -16.94 -12.91
CA ASP A 1 5.49 -17.01 -14.33
C ASP A 1 4.05 -16.54 -14.62
N MET A 2 3.30 -16.13 -13.58
CA MET A 2 1.92 -15.68 -13.72
C MET A 2 1.83 -14.34 -14.46
N SER A 3 0.85 -14.22 -15.35
CA SER A 3 0.51 -12.97 -16.03
C SER A 3 -0.05 -11.92 -15.03
N LEU A 4 -0.15 -10.66 -15.45
CA LEU A 4 -0.80 -9.63 -14.65
C LEU A 4 -2.30 -9.92 -14.49
N THR A 5 -2.95 -10.50 -15.51
CA THR A 5 -4.34 -10.99 -15.44
C THR A 5 -4.49 -12.04 -14.34
N GLU A 6 -3.66 -13.06 -14.30
CA GLU A 6 -3.69 -14.09 -13.25
C GLU A 6 -3.39 -13.53 -11.87
N ASN A 7 -2.45 -12.57 -11.77
CA ASN A 7 -2.15 -11.88 -10.52
C ASN A 7 -3.34 -11.02 -10.02
N ALA A 8 -4.07 -10.37 -10.93
CA ALA A 8 -5.26 -9.60 -10.57
C ALA A 8 -6.37 -10.49 -10.01
N MET A 9 -6.50 -11.72 -10.52
CA MET A 9 -7.46 -12.69 -10.03
C MET A 9 -7.20 -13.12 -8.59
N LEU A 10 -5.93 -13.27 -8.17
CA LEU A 10 -5.56 -13.83 -6.87
C LEU A 10 -6.20 -13.09 -5.69
N THR A 11 -6.35 -11.79 -5.77
CA THR A 11 -6.91 -10.96 -4.70
C THR A 11 -8.25 -10.34 -5.07
N GLY A 12 -8.50 -10.11 -6.37
CA GLY A 12 -9.72 -9.49 -6.87
C GLY A 12 -10.93 -10.43 -7.00
N SER A 13 -10.74 -11.74 -6.88
CA SER A 13 -11.77 -12.73 -7.20
C SER A 13 -13.13 -12.50 -6.53
N VAL A 14 -13.14 -12.14 -5.26
CA VAL A 14 -14.37 -11.92 -4.46
C VAL A 14 -14.92 -10.52 -4.67
N ARG A 15 -14.09 -9.48 -4.42
CA ARG A 15 -14.54 -8.08 -4.44
C ARG A 15 -14.90 -7.58 -5.84
N GLU A 16 -14.15 -7.96 -6.84
CA GLU A 16 -14.40 -7.61 -8.25
C GLU A 16 -15.37 -8.58 -8.95
N LYS A 17 -15.91 -9.56 -8.23
CA LYS A 17 -16.85 -10.57 -8.76
C LYS A 17 -16.30 -11.29 -10.00
N LEU A 18 -15.02 -11.63 -9.96
CA LEU A 18 -14.33 -12.29 -11.07
C LEU A 18 -14.68 -13.77 -11.20
N GLU A 19 -15.55 -14.26 -10.32
CA GLU A 19 -16.10 -15.62 -10.34
C GLU A 19 -17.62 -15.57 -10.53
N LYS A 20 -18.13 -16.46 -11.35
CA LYS A 20 -19.56 -16.65 -11.56
C LYS A 20 -19.90 -18.15 -11.59
N ASN A 21 -20.75 -18.59 -10.64
CA ASN A 21 -21.20 -19.99 -10.54
C ASN A 21 -20.04 -21.01 -10.41
N GLY A 22 -18.97 -20.67 -9.69
CA GLY A 22 -17.79 -21.53 -9.53
C GLY A 22 -16.80 -21.50 -10.70
N PHE A 23 -17.04 -20.66 -11.72
CA PHE A 23 -16.16 -20.51 -12.86
C PHE A 23 -15.55 -19.10 -12.90
N LEU A 24 -14.27 -19.03 -13.23
CA LEU A 24 -13.55 -17.76 -13.40
C LEU A 24 -14.03 -17.02 -14.65
N ASN A 25 -14.30 -15.74 -14.48
CA ASN A 25 -14.62 -14.84 -15.59
C ASN A 25 -13.34 -14.15 -16.10
N TRP A 26 -12.65 -14.81 -17.03
CA TRP A 26 -11.38 -14.31 -17.55
C TRP A 26 -11.49 -12.95 -18.26
N SER A 27 -12.63 -12.64 -18.88
CA SER A 27 -12.85 -11.31 -19.50
C SER A 27 -12.86 -10.22 -18.43
N ALA A 28 -13.66 -10.40 -17.38
CA ALA A 28 -13.71 -9.45 -16.27
C ALA A 28 -12.36 -9.33 -15.52
N THR A 29 -11.65 -10.46 -15.38
CA THR A 29 -10.32 -10.47 -14.77
C THR A 29 -9.32 -9.65 -15.59
N LYS A 30 -9.34 -9.83 -16.91
CA LYS A 30 -8.51 -9.07 -17.83
C LYS A 30 -8.85 -7.58 -17.80
N GLU A 31 -10.13 -7.24 -17.86
CA GLU A 31 -10.59 -5.84 -17.75
C GLU A 31 -10.16 -5.18 -16.43
N PHE A 32 -10.18 -5.94 -15.32
CA PHE A 32 -9.67 -5.45 -14.04
C PHE A 32 -8.15 -5.22 -14.10
N ALA A 33 -7.37 -6.15 -14.63
CA ALA A 33 -5.93 -5.97 -14.81
C ALA A 33 -5.59 -4.77 -15.71
N GLU A 34 -6.34 -4.56 -16.79
CA GLU A 34 -6.18 -3.42 -17.69
C GLU A 34 -6.50 -2.09 -16.98
N ARG A 35 -7.52 -2.08 -16.12
CA ARG A 35 -7.84 -0.92 -15.26
C ARG A 35 -6.68 -0.59 -14.33
N VAL A 36 -6.12 -1.60 -13.64
CA VAL A 36 -4.94 -1.41 -12.78
C VAL A 36 -3.76 -0.83 -13.56
N ILE A 37 -3.46 -1.41 -14.73
CA ILE A 37 -2.36 -0.97 -15.60
C ILE A 37 -2.54 0.50 -15.98
N LYS A 38 -3.74 0.89 -16.37
CA LYS A 38 -4.06 2.25 -16.80
C LYS A 38 -4.02 3.26 -15.66
N ASP A 39 -4.72 2.96 -14.56
CA ASP A 39 -4.96 3.92 -13.49
C ASP A 39 -3.69 4.17 -12.64
N PHE A 40 -2.78 3.19 -12.60
CA PHE A 40 -1.48 3.29 -11.92
C PHE A 40 -0.29 3.49 -12.86
N ASP A 41 -0.53 3.79 -14.14
CA ASP A 41 0.53 4.02 -15.14
C ASP A 41 1.60 2.92 -15.11
N VAL A 42 1.17 1.66 -15.16
CA VAL A 42 2.08 0.50 -15.19
C VAL A 42 2.62 0.32 -16.61
N ARG A 43 3.91 0.48 -16.79
CA ARG A 43 4.56 0.29 -18.10
C ARG A 43 4.74 -1.19 -18.40
N THR A 44 3.89 -1.70 -19.26
CA THR A 44 3.86 -3.10 -19.70
C THR A 44 3.29 -3.19 -21.11
N PRO A 45 3.68 -4.20 -21.94
CA PRO A 45 3.03 -4.46 -23.21
C PRO A 45 1.55 -4.83 -23.08
N GLY A 46 1.13 -5.39 -21.95
CA GLY A 46 -0.27 -5.75 -21.71
C GLY A 46 -0.49 -6.66 -20.51
N PRO A 47 -1.76 -6.94 -20.16
CA PRO A 47 -2.13 -7.71 -18.98
C PRO A 47 -1.72 -9.20 -19.05
N GLU A 48 -1.44 -9.71 -20.24
CA GLU A 48 -0.99 -11.09 -20.44
C GLU A 48 0.52 -11.29 -20.17
N ASN A 49 1.26 -10.19 -19.96
CA ASN A 49 2.67 -10.28 -19.65
C ASN A 49 2.90 -10.86 -18.26
N ALA A 50 3.94 -11.67 -18.15
CA ALA A 50 4.35 -12.21 -16.85
C ALA A 50 4.80 -11.10 -15.90
N ALA A 51 4.33 -11.11 -14.65
CA ALA A 51 4.69 -10.12 -13.64
C ALA A 51 6.20 -9.97 -13.44
N ARG A 52 6.94 -11.07 -13.55
CA ARG A 52 8.43 -11.08 -13.46
C ARG A 52 9.14 -10.27 -14.54
N SER A 53 8.46 -9.95 -15.66
CA SER A 53 9.05 -9.16 -16.74
C SER A 53 9.01 -7.66 -16.49
N LEU A 54 8.29 -7.21 -15.46
CA LEU A 54 8.21 -5.80 -15.09
C LEU A 54 9.45 -5.37 -14.31
N SER A 55 9.82 -4.10 -14.43
CA SER A 55 10.74 -3.48 -13.47
C SER A 55 10.11 -3.46 -12.06
N GLY A 56 10.95 -3.42 -11.02
CA GLY A 56 10.48 -3.40 -9.63
C GLY A 56 9.43 -2.32 -9.38
N GLY A 57 9.65 -1.09 -9.89
CA GLY A 57 8.71 0.02 -9.74
C GLY A 57 7.37 -0.23 -10.45
N ASN A 58 7.36 -0.80 -11.63
CA ASN A 58 6.11 -1.13 -12.33
C ASN A 58 5.37 -2.29 -11.65
N LEU A 59 6.11 -3.27 -11.12
CA LEU A 59 5.51 -4.34 -10.33
C LEU A 59 4.87 -3.79 -9.06
N GLN A 60 5.54 -2.87 -8.36
CA GLN A 60 5.01 -2.21 -7.16
C GLN A 60 3.73 -1.42 -7.46
N LYS A 61 3.73 -0.60 -8.51
CA LYS A 61 2.53 0.11 -8.97
C LYS A 61 1.36 -0.85 -9.23
N PHE A 62 1.63 -1.98 -9.90
CA PHE A 62 0.60 -2.96 -10.20
C PHE A 62 0.04 -3.61 -8.92
N VAL A 63 0.92 -4.02 -7.99
CA VAL A 63 0.51 -4.67 -6.73
C VAL A 63 -0.33 -3.71 -5.88
N ILE A 64 0.12 -2.48 -5.68
CA ILE A 64 -0.64 -1.49 -4.89
C ILE A 64 -1.95 -1.12 -5.60
N GLY A 65 -1.90 -0.86 -6.91
CA GLY A 65 -3.09 -0.52 -7.69
C GLY A 65 -4.16 -1.60 -7.65
N ARG A 66 -3.75 -2.84 -7.74
CA ARG A 66 -4.64 -4.00 -7.65
C ARG A 66 -5.40 -4.03 -6.31
N GLU A 67 -4.74 -3.74 -5.20
CA GLU A 67 -5.38 -3.75 -3.88
C GLU A 67 -6.25 -2.50 -3.65
N VAL A 68 -5.75 -1.33 -4.03
CA VAL A 68 -6.48 -0.06 -3.85
C VAL A 68 -7.77 -0.01 -4.68
N LEU A 69 -7.75 -0.46 -5.93
CA LEU A 69 -8.93 -0.42 -6.81
C LEU A 69 -10.06 -1.33 -6.37
N GLN A 70 -9.80 -2.31 -5.49
CA GLN A 70 -10.86 -3.14 -4.89
C GLN A 70 -11.66 -2.39 -3.80
N ASN A 71 -11.30 -1.16 -3.46
CA ASN A 71 -11.91 -0.35 -2.40
C ASN A 71 -12.12 -1.15 -1.09
N PRO A 72 -11.06 -1.69 -0.49
CA PRO A 72 -11.17 -2.46 0.75
C PRO A 72 -11.55 -1.56 1.92
N ASP A 73 -12.27 -2.11 2.91
CA ASP A 73 -12.58 -1.41 4.16
C ASP A 73 -11.36 -1.32 5.08
N VAL A 74 -10.44 -2.30 4.97
CA VAL A 74 -9.16 -2.34 5.68
C VAL A 74 -8.08 -2.74 4.69
N LEU A 75 -6.99 -1.97 4.67
CA LEU A 75 -5.82 -2.24 3.83
C LEU A 75 -4.55 -2.22 4.69
N VAL A 76 -3.73 -3.27 4.56
CA VAL A 76 -2.40 -3.33 5.16
C VAL A 76 -1.37 -3.33 4.05
N VAL A 77 -0.50 -2.34 4.05
CA VAL A 77 0.59 -2.21 3.06
C VAL A 77 1.94 -2.15 3.75
N ASN A 78 2.92 -2.82 3.15
CA ASN A 78 4.29 -2.81 3.62
C ASN A 78 5.20 -2.27 2.53
N GLN A 79 5.95 -1.20 2.82
CA GLN A 79 6.87 -0.52 1.91
C GLN A 79 6.21 -0.16 0.56
N PRO A 80 5.07 0.57 0.55
CA PRO A 80 4.26 0.75 -0.66
C PRO A 80 4.99 1.50 -1.78
N THR A 81 5.97 2.34 -1.44
CA THR A 81 6.74 3.14 -2.40
C THR A 81 8.13 2.59 -2.69
N TRP A 82 8.44 1.39 -2.20
CA TRP A 82 9.76 0.77 -2.41
C TRP A 82 10.09 0.59 -3.89
N GLY A 83 11.24 1.13 -4.29
CA GLY A 83 11.79 0.92 -5.65
C GLY A 83 11.03 1.65 -6.77
N VAL A 84 10.16 2.59 -6.45
CA VAL A 84 9.51 3.46 -7.43
C VAL A 84 10.20 4.84 -7.47
N ASP A 85 10.01 5.57 -8.57
CA ASP A 85 10.46 6.96 -8.66
C ASP A 85 9.57 7.91 -7.83
N ALA A 86 10.04 9.14 -7.57
CA ALA A 86 9.35 10.11 -6.73
C ALA A 86 7.94 10.43 -7.21
N SER A 87 7.71 10.49 -8.53
CA SER A 87 6.38 10.74 -9.10
C SER A 87 5.41 9.59 -8.81
N ALA A 88 5.88 8.36 -9.00
CA ALA A 88 5.10 7.18 -8.68
C ALA A 88 4.83 7.05 -7.17
N ALA A 89 5.82 7.36 -6.33
CA ALA A 89 5.66 7.39 -4.88
C ALA A 89 4.57 8.38 -4.45
N ALA A 90 4.58 9.60 -4.98
CA ALA A 90 3.54 10.60 -4.72
C ALA A 90 2.15 10.11 -5.15
N SER A 91 2.04 9.48 -6.33
CA SER A 91 0.77 8.93 -6.82
C SER A 91 0.25 7.79 -5.94
N ILE A 92 1.13 6.91 -5.47
CA ILE A 92 0.77 5.82 -4.55
C ILE A 92 0.28 6.40 -3.22
N ARG A 93 1.01 7.35 -2.61
CA ARG A 93 0.59 8.00 -1.36
C ARG A 93 -0.78 8.67 -1.52
N GLN A 94 -0.99 9.41 -2.61
CA GLN A 94 -2.28 10.03 -2.88
C GLN A 94 -3.40 9.00 -2.99
N SER A 95 -3.17 7.85 -3.65
CA SER A 95 -4.18 6.79 -3.76
C SER A 95 -4.56 6.16 -2.41
N LEU A 96 -3.61 6.08 -1.46
CA LEU A 96 -3.87 5.64 -0.10
C LEU A 96 -4.70 6.68 0.66
N LEU A 97 -4.34 7.97 0.55
CA LEU A 97 -5.12 9.06 1.16
C LEU A 97 -6.56 9.12 0.61
N ASP A 98 -6.72 8.95 -0.70
CA ASP A 98 -8.04 8.93 -1.34
C ASP A 98 -8.88 7.73 -0.88
N LEU A 99 -8.25 6.58 -0.64
CA LEU A 99 -8.90 5.40 -0.11
C LEU A 99 -9.32 5.62 1.37
N ALA A 100 -8.45 6.23 2.19
CA ALA A 100 -8.76 6.60 3.57
C ALA A 100 -9.91 7.62 3.64
N ALA A 101 -9.93 8.62 2.74
CA ALA A 101 -11.02 9.60 2.64
C ALA A 101 -12.37 8.98 2.29
N LYS A 102 -12.39 7.80 1.65
CA LYS A 102 -13.60 6.99 1.40
C LYS A 102 -14.05 6.16 2.61
N GLY A 103 -13.29 6.20 3.71
CA GLY A 103 -13.61 5.53 4.96
C GLY A 103 -12.84 4.24 5.23
N ALA A 104 -11.85 3.88 4.40
CA ALA A 104 -11.01 2.72 4.65
C ALA A 104 -10.02 2.97 5.81
N ALA A 105 -9.80 1.96 6.63
CA ALA A 105 -8.72 1.94 7.62
C ALA A 105 -7.44 1.42 6.95
N ILE A 106 -6.33 2.17 7.06
CA ILE A 106 -5.06 1.80 6.42
C ILE A 106 -3.97 1.63 7.46
N ILE A 107 -3.28 0.50 7.42
CA ILE A 107 -2.03 0.27 8.15
C ILE A 107 -0.89 0.32 7.14
N CYS A 108 -0.08 1.38 7.22
CA CYS A 108 1.10 1.54 6.39
C CYS A 108 2.35 1.23 7.21
N ILE A 109 3.15 0.27 6.76
CA ILE A 109 4.42 -0.10 7.36
C ILE A 109 5.52 0.38 6.43
N SER A 110 6.39 1.26 6.92
CA SER A 110 7.51 1.79 6.13
C SER A 110 8.70 2.10 7.04
N GLN A 111 9.90 2.10 6.46
CA GLN A 111 11.12 2.64 7.07
C GLN A 111 11.35 4.10 6.68
N ASP A 112 10.59 4.60 5.73
CA ASP A 112 10.63 5.99 5.29
C ASP A 112 9.73 6.83 6.22
N LEU A 113 10.36 7.56 7.14
CA LEU A 113 9.65 8.40 8.11
C LEU A 113 8.95 9.58 7.43
N ASP A 114 9.55 10.17 6.42
CA ASP A 114 8.97 11.30 5.71
C ASP A 114 7.67 10.87 5.03
N GLU A 115 7.66 9.67 4.41
CA GLU A 115 6.46 9.07 3.85
C GLU A 115 5.38 8.89 4.91
N LEU A 116 5.71 8.26 6.05
CA LEU A 116 4.74 7.98 7.10
C LEU A 116 4.17 9.26 7.72
N MET A 117 5.01 10.26 7.95
CA MET A 117 4.57 11.54 8.52
C MET A 117 3.68 12.34 7.56
N GLU A 118 3.85 12.15 6.25
CA GLU A 118 3.02 12.80 5.23
C GLU A 118 1.59 12.23 5.17
N ILE A 119 1.43 10.92 5.40
CA ILE A 119 0.15 10.23 5.11
C ILE A 119 -0.59 9.69 6.35
N SER A 120 0.02 9.74 7.54
CA SER A 120 -0.54 9.07 8.73
C SER A 120 -1.24 10.03 9.69
N ASP A 121 -2.38 9.61 10.21
CA ASP A 121 -3.05 10.27 11.35
C ASP A 121 -2.42 9.86 12.69
N SER A 122 -1.93 8.62 12.78
CA SER A 122 -1.33 8.05 13.97
C SER A 122 -0.07 7.28 13.63
N PHE A 123 0.91 7.35 14.52
CA PHE A 123 2.21 6.72 14.37
C PHE A 123 2.50 5.76 15.52
N ALA A 124 3.07 4.61 15.24
CA ALA A 124 3.60 3.67 16.22
C ALA A 124 4.93 3.09 15.70
N ALA A 125 5.88 2.87 16.59
CA ALA A 125 7.16 2.26 16.27
C ALA A 125 7.21 0.80 16.71
N LEU A 126 7.79 -0.05 15.86
CA LEU A 126 8.08 -1.44 16.17
C LEU A 126 9.57 -1.60 16.46
N ASN A 127 9.90 -1.99 17.70
CA ASN A 127 11.27 -2.24 18.12
C ASN A 127 11.35 -3.56 18.87
N GLU A 128 12.30 -4.43 18.54
CA GLU A 128 12.55 -5.72 19.18
C GLU A 128 11.28 -6.57 19.41
N GLY A 129 10.37 -6.57 18.43
CA GLY A 129 9.12 -7.34 18.51
C GLY A 129 8.03 -6.68 19.37
N ARG A 130 8.23 -5.45 19.85
CA ARG A 130 7.26 -4.70 20.64
C ARG A 130 6.78 -3.47 19.85
N LEU A 131 5.46 -3.33 19.76
CA LEU A 131 4.84 -2.15 19.18
C LEU A 131 4.59 -1.12 20.27
N SER A 132 5.01 0.12 20.04
CA SER A 132 4.71 1.23 20.93
C SER A 132 3.20 1.54 20.94
N ALA A 133 2.73 2.24 21.96
CA ALA A 133 1.38 2.82 21.92
C ALA A 133 1.28 3.79 20.71
N PRO A 134 0.18 3.75 19.94
CA PRO A 134 -0.06 4.72 18.88
C PRO A 134 -0.17 6.14 19.42
N ARG A 135 0.44 7.10 18.74
CA ARG A 135 0.36 8.53 19.06
C ARG A 135 -0.11 9.31 17.83
N PRO A 136 -0.84 10.43 17.97
CA PRO A 136 -1.14 11.30 16.86
C PRO A 136 0.14 11.69 16.11
N ALA A 137 0.17 11.53 14.78
CA ALA A 137 1.33 11.90 13.97
C ALA A 137 1.57 13.41 13.99
N ALA A 138 0.47 14.18 14.01
CA ALA A 138 0.54 15.62 14.11
C ALA A 138 1.19 16.05 15.43
N GLY A 139 2.30 16.78 15.33
CA GLY A 139 3.04 17.31 16.48
C GLY A 139 4.10 16.38 17.07
N LEU A 140 4.30 15.16 16.52
CA LEU A 140 5.45 14.35 16.90
C LEU A 140 6.75 14.97 16.40
N SER A 141 7.71 15.16 17.32
CA SER A 141 9.06 15.60 16.95
C SER A 141 9.92 14.42 16.47
N VAL A 142 10.98 14.72 15.73
CA VAL A 142 11.96 13.72 15.27
C VAL A 142 12.61 13.02 16.47
N GLU A 143 12.86 13.76 17.57
CA GLU A 143 13.42 13.22 18.80
C GLU A 143 12.48 12.22 19.47
N GLU A 144 11.17 12.52 19.53
CA GLU A 144 10.17 11.61 20.08
C GLU A 144 10.05 10.32 19.24
N ILE A 145 10.04 10.45 17.93
CA ILE A 145 10.05 9.29 17.01
C ILE A 145 11.32 8.47 17.24
N GLY A 146 12.48 9.11 17.35
CA GLY A 146 13.74 8.44 17.65
C GLY A 146 13.70 7.65 18.97
N LEU A 147 13.11 8.21 20.02
CA LEU A 147 12.92 7.53 21.30
C LEU A 147 11.98 6.31 21.17
N MET A 148 10.86 6.45 20.43
CA MET A 148 9.94 5.34 20.16
C MET A 148 10.64 4.22 19.39
N MET A 149 11.44 4.55 18.40
CA MET A 149 12.22 3.59 17.60
C MET A 149 13.36 2.95 18.41
N GLY A 150 13.92 3.67 19.38
CA GLY A 150 14.95 3.15 20.30
C GLY A 150 14.40 2.28 21.44
N GLY A 151 13.08 2.04 21.48
CA GLY A 151 12.46 1.18 22.49
C GLY A 151 12.23 1.85 23.85
N ALA A 152 12.31 3.18 23.93
CA ALA A 152 11.93 3.95 25.12
C ALA A 152 10.41 3.95 25.31
N HIS A 153 9.84 2.77 25.57
CA HIS A 153 8.42 2.60 25.83
C HIS A 153 8.09 3.17 27.23
N GLY A 154 7.54 4.38 27.29
CA GLY A 154 7.02 4.97 28.52
C GLY A 154 7.86 6.04 29.18
N MET A 155 8.88 6.59 28.54
CA MET A 155 9.47 7.86 29.00
C MET A 155 8.57 9.02 28.56
N GLU A 156 7.77 9.55 29.49
CA GLU A 156 7.23 10.90 29.35
C GLU A 156 8.42 11.85 29.23
N VAL A 157 8.50 12.56 28.10
CA VAL A 157 9.43 13.70 27.98
C VAL A 157 8.93 14.76 28.97
N ALA A 158 9.63 14.88 30.09
CA ALA A 158 9.37 15.98 31.04
C ALA A 158 9.64 17.28 30.28
N HIS A 159 8.58 17.98 29.92
CA HIS A 159 8.68 19.35 29.46
C HIS A 159 9.13 20.22 30.65
N GLY A 160 10.42 20.57 30.64
CA GLY A 160 10.98 21.62 31.51
C GLY A 160 10.77 23.00 30.90
#